data_692139e65328df90a6540a60de5bc423
#
_entry.id   692139e65328df90a6540a60de5bc423
#
_cell.length_a   1.000
_cell.length_b   1.000
_cell.length_c   1.000
_cell.angle_alpha   90.00
_cell.angle_beta   90.00
_cell.angle_gamma   90.00
#
_symmetry.space_group_name_H-M   'P 1'
#
loop_
_entity.id
_entity.type
_entity.pdbx_description
1 polymer ?
#
loop_
_entity_poly.entity_id
_entity_poly.type
_entity_poly.pdbx_seq_one_letter_code
_entity_poly.pdbx_strand_id
1 'polypeptide(L)'
;MMRFFSGIVLLISTLVFAAGSVVTLHAGNDVLGEVELVGATKVEKTSGVWVDGQYLGYLNELKGSKKILLLPGDHDITVRQGGYVDFTRKVSVRPGEKLSVDVKMEKDTRVQMPHVTAEIKLDVNPNRAAVLVDGVFIGHVAEFNGIGKALLVAPGKRHVIITLPGYQTFETDVDLVANQKFTLKTDLVKGGPATGIAPPPE
;
A
#
# COMPACT_ATOMS: atom_id res chain seq x y z
N MET A 1 67.99 29.72 68.53
CA MET A 1 68.06 29.07 67.17
C MET A 1 66.76 28.30 66.95
N MET A 2 65.89 28.87 66.29
CA MET A 2 64.46 28.36 66.13
C MET A 2 64.25 27.95 64.69
N ARG A 3 64.01 26.64 64.44
CA ARG A 3 63.73 26.11 63.11
C ARG A 3 62.21 25.90 62.99
N PHE A 4 61.60 26.70 62.14
CA PHE A 4 60.22 26.51 61.73
C PHE A 4 60.11 25.39 60.66
N PHE A 5 59.36 24.34 60.91
CA PHE A 5 58.93 23.39 59.92
C PHE A 5 57.55 23.82 59.37
N SER A 6 57.55 24.23 58.11
CA SER A 6 56.29 24.52 57.39
C SER A 6 55.75 23.24 56.81
N GLY A 7 54.60 22.83 57.30
CA GLY A 7 53.89 21.67 56.74
C GLY A 7 53.02 22.09 55.54
N ILE A 8 53.32 21.54 54.40
CA ILE A 8 52.48 21.68 53.20
C ILE A 8 51.35 20.64 53.30
N VAL A 9 50.10 21.11 53.43
CA VAL A 9 48.91 20.28 53.33
C VAL A 9 48.54 20.16 51.87
N LEU A 10 48.71 18.96 51.31
CA LEU A 10 48.32 18.66 49.92
C LEU A 10 46.84 18.28 49.93
N LEU A 11 45.98 19.19 49.39
CA LEU A 11 44.56 18.96 49.19
C LEU A 11 44.39 18.17 47.88
N ILE A 12 44.14 16.86 48.00
CA ILE A 12 43.80 16.01 46.88
C ILE A 12 42.29 16.19 46.59
N SER A 13 42.01 17.00 45.55
CA SER A 13 40.65 17.13 45.00
C SER A 13 40.33 15.90 44.18
N THR A 14 39.48 15.02 44.68
CA THR A 14 38.91 13.89 43.94
C THR A 14 37.81 14.41 43.04
N LEU A 15 38.12 14.52 41.73
CA LEU A 15 37.15 14.79 40.68
C LEU A 15 36.29 13.54 40.43
N VAL A 16 35.08 13.55 40.96
CA VAL A 16 34.09 12.49 40.68
C VAL A 16 33.57 12.74 39.26
N PHE A 17 34.00 11.93 38.30
CA PHE A 17 33.45 11.86 36.98
C PHE A 17 32.09 11.12 37.09
N ALA A 18 30.99 11.87 37.14
CA ALA A 18 29.67 11.32 36.94
C ALA A 18 29.56 10.85 35.48
N ALA A 19 29.64 9.55 35.25
CA ALA A 19 29.32 8.93 33.97
C ALA A 19 27.82 9.19 33.67
N GLY A 20 27.55 10.29 32.99
CA GLY A 20 26.23 10.59 32.44
C GLY A 20 25.93 9.54 31.37
N SER A 21 25.04 8.60 31.69
CA SER A 21 24.47 7.71 30.69
C SER A 21 23.75 8.57 29.66
N VAL A 22 24.35 8.71 28.47
CA VAL A 22 23.66 9.31 27.32
C VAL A 22 22.60 8.33 26.88
N VAL A 23 21.36 8.55 27.36
CA VAL A 23 20.18 7.87 26.80
C VAL A 23 20.02 8.47 25.41
N THR A 24 20.50 7.77 24.40
CA THR A 24 20.17 8.04 23.01
C THR A 24 18.69 7.70 22.84
N LEU A 25 17.83 8.71 22.94
CA LEU A 25 16.46 8.63 22.47
C LEU A 25 16.51 8.37 20.96
N HIS A 26 16.42 7.10 20.58
CA HIS A 26 16.07 6.75 19.22
C HIS A 26 14.60 7.16 19.05
N ALA A 27 14.37 8.37 18.55
CA ALA A 27 13.07 8.76 18.01
C ALA A 27 12.87 8.02 16.67
N GLY A 28 12.85 6.70 16.74
CA GLY A 28 12.36 5.82 15.67
C GLY A 28 10.84 5.81 15.74
N ASN A 29 10.18 5.40 14.68
CA ASN A 29 8.74 5.25 14.54
C ASN A 29 8.07 4.30 15.58
N ASP A 30 8.52 4.33 16.83
CA ASP A 30 8.03 3.48 17.92
C ASP A 30 6.54 3.72 18.25
N VAL A 31 5.94 4.76 17.65
CA VAL A 31 4.50 5.04 17.75
C VAL A 31 3.70 4.25 16.72
N LEU A 32 4.27 3.92 15.57
CA LEU A 32 3.60 3.17 14.50
C LEU A 32 4.00 1.70 14.55
N GLY A 33 3.06 0.81 14.26
CA GLY A 33 3.38 -0.58 13.97
C GLY A 33 3.59 -0.81 12.48
N GLU A 34 4.36 -1.83 12.15
CA GLU A 34 4.65 -2.25 10.78
C GLU A 34 3.85 -3.50 10.44
N VAL A 35 3.14 -3.49 9.30
CA VAL A 35 2.49 -4.68 8.77
C VAL A 35 3.21 -5.12 7.50
N GLU A 36 3.66 -6.37 7.48
CA GLU A 36 4.27 -7.02 6.33
C GLU A 36 3.31 -8.04 5.74
N LEU A 37 2.96 -7.88 4.46
CA LEU A 37 2.14 -8.83 3.73
C LEU A 37 3.05 -9.78 2.94
N VAL A 38 2.86 -11.08 3.13
CA VAL A 38 3.65 -12.12 2.49
C VAL A 38 2.79 -12.87 1.49
N GLY A 39 3.12 -12.75 0.21
CA GLY A 39 2.50 -13.50 -0.88
C GLY A 39 3.50 -14.45 -1.53
N ALA A 40 3.15 -15.74 -1.63
CA ALA A 40 4.03 -16.77 -2.18
C ALA A 40 4.09 -16.73 -3.70
N THR A 41 2.94 -16.61 -4.35
CA THR A 41 2.81 -16.72 -5.81
C THR A 41 2.86 -15.36 -6.51
N LYS A 42 2.87 -15.41 -7.85
CA LYS A 42 2.78 -14.20 -8.66
C LYS A 42 1.44 -13.49 -8.46
N VAL A 43 0.38 -14.25 -8.24
CA VAL A 43 -0.97 -13.71 -8.04
C VAL A 43 -1.00 -12.80 -6.82
N GLU A 44 -0.62 -13.28 -5.65
CA GLU A 44 -0.59 -12.47 -4.43
C GLU A 44 0.33 -11.24 -4.61
N LYS A 45 1.50 -11.43 -5.24
CA LYS A 45 2.48 -10.35 -5.45
C LYS A 45 1.96 -9.21 -6.32
N THR A 46 1.06 -9.50 -7.27
CA THR A 46 0.45 -8.50 -8.17
C THR A 46 -0.92 -8.05 -7.70
N SER A 47 -1.46 -8.60 -6.62
CA SER A 47 -2.74 -8.21 -6.04
C SER A 47 -2.67 -6.81 -5.44
N GLY A 48 -3.74 -6.05 -5.59
CA GLY A 48 -3.92 -4.75 -4.94
C GLY A 48 -4.17 -4.89 -3.45
N VAL A 49 -3.68 -3.93 -2.66
CA VAL A 49 -3.79 -3.91 -1.19
C VAL A 49 -4.56 -2.67 -0.75
N TRP A 50 -5.55 -2.87 0.09
CA TRP A 50 -6.30 -1.83 0.79
C TRP A 50 -6.12 -1.98 2.29
N VAL A 51 -6.02 -0.86 2.98
CA VAL A 51 -6.09 -0.78 4.44
C VAL A 51 -7.17 0.24 4.79
N ASP A 52 -8.12 -0.16 5.62
CA ASP A 52 -9.27 0.65 6.04
C ASP A 52 -10.02 1.27 4.85
N GLY A 53 -10.16 0.50 3.76
CA GLY A 53 -10.80 0.94 2.52
C GLY A 53 -9.93 1.80 1.61
N GLN A 54 -8.71 2.19 2.01
CA GLN A 54 -7.80 3.00 1.21
C GLN A 54 -6.82 2.13 0.42
N TYR A 55 -6.76 2.33 -0.89
CA TYR A 55 -5.78 1.67 -1.74
C TYR A 55 -4.35 2.17 -1.46
N LEU A 56 -3.41 1.26 -1.22
CA LEU A 56 -2.00 1.57 -0.94
C LEU A 56 -1.06 1.28 -2.11
N GLY A 57 -1.36 0.29 -2.92
CA GLY A 57 -0.51 -0.21 -3.99
C GLY A 57 -0.69 -1.72 -4.15
N TYR A 58 0.15 -2.37 -4.95
CA TYR A 58 0.14 -3.82 -5.03
C TYR A 58 1.19 -4.44 -4.10
N LEU A 59 0.91 -5.63 -3.60
CA LEU A 59 1.65 -6.27 -2.51
C LEU A 59 3.16 -6.26 -2.72
N ASN A 60 3.63 -6.51 -3.95
CA ASN A 60 5.07 -6.53 -4.23
C ASN A 60 5.77 -5.16 -4.08
N GLU A 61 5.05 -4.05 -4.14
CA GLU A 61 5.60 -2.70 -3.94
C GLU A 61 5.68 -2.29 -2.46
N LEU A 62 4.87 -2.91 -1.59
CA LEU A 62 4.74 -2.52 -0.18
C LEU A 62 5.86 -3.09 0.68
N LYS A 63 7.12 -2.79 0.30
CA LYS A 63 8.36 -3.26 0.95
C LYS A 63 9.36 -2.12 1.11
N GLY A 64 10.30 -2.29 2.02
CA GLY A 64 11.37 -1.34 2.24
C GLY A 64 10.86 0.05 2.62
N SER A 65 11.11 1.04 1.79
CA SER A 65 10.65 2.43 2.04
C SER A 65 9.14 2.64 1.88
N LYS A 66 8.43 1.68 1.27
CA LYS A 66 6.97 1.69 1.07
C LYS A 66 6.26 0.70 1.98
N LYS A 67 6.89 0.28 3.06
CA LYS A 67 6.27 -0.62 4.05
C LYS A 67 5.00 0.00 4.64
N ILE A 68 4.07 -0.86 5.04
CA ILE A 68 2.81 -0.43 5.64
C ILE A 68 3.08 -0.07 7.10
N LEU A 69 2.92 1.21 7.43
CA LEU A 69 3.01 1.73 8.79
C LEU A 69 1.64 2.21 9.23
N LEU A 70 1.13 1.66 10.32
CA LEU A 70 -0.21 1.95 10.84
C LEU A 70 -0.12 2.50 12.26
N LEU A 71 -1.07 3.34 12.61
CA LEU A 71 -1.29 3.75 13.99
C LEU A 71 -1.68 2.53 14.84
N PRO A 72 -1.41 2.55 16.15
CA PRO A 72 -1.92 1.49 17.03
C PRO A 72 -3.45 1.43 17.00
N GLY A 73 -4.00 0.23 16.92
CA GLY A 73 -5.44 -0.02 16.84
C GLY A 73 -5.79 -1.16 15.90
N ASP A 74 -7.08 -1.30 15.64
CA ASP A 74 -7.62 -2.32 14.74
C ASP A 74 -7.71 -1.76 13.32
N HIS A 75 -7.26 -2.57 12.36
CA HIS A 75 -7.25 -2.22 10.94
C HIS A 75 -7.80 -3.37 10.10
N ASP A 76 -8.53 -3.02 9.04
CA ASP A 76 -9.03 -3.97 8.05
C ASP A 76 -8.10 -3.98 6.83
N ILE A 77 -7.46 -5.13 6.59
CA ILE A 77 -6.62 -5.33 5.42
C ILE A 77 -7.40 -6.14 4.40
N THR A 78 -7.53 -5.63 3.18
CA THR A 78 -8.16 -6.32 2.05
C THR A 78 -7.16 -6.43 0.91
N VAL A 79 -7.00 -7.64 0.36
CA VAL A 79 -6.17 -7.89 -0.83
C VAL A 79 -7.07 -8.39 -1.95
N ARG A 80 -6.97 -7.77 -3.12
CA ARG A 80 -7.86 -8.01 -4.27
C ARG A 80 -7.08 -8.33 -5.54
N GLN A 81 -7.62 -9.26 -6.30
CA GLN A 81 -7.14 -9.59 -7.64
C GLN A 81 -8.31 -10.03 -8.52
N GLY A 82 -8.36 -9.53 -9.75
CA GLY A 82 -9.41 -9.91 -10.71
C GLY A 82 -9.50 -11.44 -10.88
N GLY A 83 -10.71 -11.99 -10.76
CA GLY A 83 -10.96 -13.44 -10.84
C GLY A 83 -10.63 -14.26 -9.59
N TYR A 84 -10.37 -13.60 -8.48
CA TYR A 84 -10.10 -14.21 -7.18
C TYR A 84 -11.04 -13.65 -6.12
N VAL A 85 -11.27 -14.44 -5.07
CA VAL A 85 -12.02 -14.01 -3.89
C VAL A 85 -11.17 -13.02 -3.10
N ASP A 86 -11.77 -11.94 -2.61
CA ASP A 86 -11.09 -10.97 -1.78
C ASP A 86 -10.54 -11.63 -0.50
N PHE A 87 -9.25 -11.46 -0.25
CA PHE A 87 -8.65 -11.82 1.04
C PHE A 87 -8.85 -10.67 2.02
N THR A 88 -9.54 -10.91 3.12
CA THR A 88 -9.77 -9.91 4.16
C THR A 88 -9.24 -10.39 5.50
N ARG A 89 -8.53 -9.52 6.22
CA ARG A 89 -7.98 -9.82 7.55
C ARG A 89 -8.08 -8.60 8.45
N LYS A 90 -8.68 -8.77 9.62
CA LYS A 90 -8.58 -7.80 10.71
C LYS A 90 -7.28 -8.02 11.48
N VAL A 91 -6.55 -6.95 11.73
CA VAL A 91 -5.30 -6.97 12.50
C VAL A 91 -5.36 -5.91 13.59
N SER A 92 -4.86 -6.24 14.78
CA SER A 92 -4.68 -5.27 15.87
C SER A 92 -3.20 -4.95 15.98
N VAL A 93 -2.84 -3.71 15.74
CA VAL A 93 -1.45 -3.24 15.67
C VAL A 93 -1.08 -2.53 16.95
N ARG A 94 0.09 -2.87 17.52
CA ARG A 94 0.65 -2.20 18.71
C ARG A 94 1.79 -1.26 18.33
N PRO A 95 2.11 -0.28 19.18
CA PRO A 95 3.27 0.59 18.97
C PRO A 95 4.55 -0.20 18.80
N GLY A 96 5.33 0.07 17.75
CA GLY A 96 6.61 -0.58 17.47
C GLY A 96 6.52 -2.06 17.07
N GLU A 97 5.33 -2.64 17.00
CA GLU A 97 5.13 -4.05 16.62
C GLU A 97 5.37 -4.24 15.12
N LYS A 98 5.98 -5.38 14.79
CA LYS A 98 6.05 -5.86 13.40
C LYS A 98 5.17 -7.11 13.26
N LEU A 99 4.07 -6.97 12.52
CA LEU A 99 3.11 -8.03 12.25
C LEU A 99 3.30 -8.57 10.83
N SER A 100 3.39 -9.89 10.68
CA SER A 100 3.41 -10.55 9.37
C SER A 100 2.07 -11.22 9.09
N VAL A 101 1.52 -10.99 7.89
CA VAL A 101 0.27 -11.56 7.43
C VAL A 101 0.50 -12.32 6.13
N ASP A 102 0.31 -13.64 6.18
CA ASP A 102 0.36 -14.49 4.99
C ASP A 102 -0.92 -14.30 4.17
N VAL A 103 -0.75 -13.89 2.92
CA VAL A 103 -1.83 -13.69 1.96
C VAL A 103 -1.93 -14.90 1.06
N LYS A 104 -3.12 -15.47 0.95
CA LYS A 104 -3.43 -16.58 0.06
C LYS A 104 -4.68 -16.25 -0.74
N MET A 105 -4.52 -16.14 -2.06
CA MET A 105 -5.62 -15.82 -2.97
C MET A 105 -6.26 -17.11 -3.51
N GLU A 106 -7.59 -17.19 -3.44
CA GLU A 106 -8.36 -18.30 -3.96
C GLU A 106 -9.14 -17.88 -5.21
N LYS A 107 -9.12 -18.72 -6.27
CA LYS A 107 -9.90 -18.42 -7.48
C LYS A 107 -11.38 -18.31 -7.18
N ASP A 108 -12.00 -17.24 -7.67
CA ASP A 108 -13.45 -17.12 -7.62
C ASP A 108 -14.08 -17.92 -8.79
N THR A 109 -14.61 -19.07 -8.48
CA THR A 109 -15.27 -19.95 -9.47
C THR A 109 -16.62 -19.42 -9.95
N ARG A 110 -17.16 -18.37 -9.31
CA ARG A 110 -18.42 -17.71 -9.71
C ARG A 110 -18.21 -16.72 -10.84
N VAL A 111 -16.98 -16.22 -11.02
CA VAL A 111 -16.67 -15.27 -12.08
C VAL A 111 -16.66 -15.99 -13.43
N GLN A 112 -17.65 -15.66 -14.25
CA GLN A 112 -17.74 -16.15 -15.62
C GLN A 112 -17.31 -15.04 -16.59
N MET A 113 -16.41 -15.38 -17.53
CA MET A 113 -16.07 -14.45 -18.60
C MET A 113 -17.29 -14.30 -19.55
N PRO A 114 -17.65 -13.08 -19.92
CA PRO A 114 -18.75 -12.87 -20.86
C PRO A 114 -18.41 -13.52 -22.22
N HIS A 115 -19.40 -14.14 -22.87
CA HIS A 115 -19.23 -14.75 -24.19
C HIS A 115 -18.91 -13.72 -25.29
N VAL A 116 -19.40 -12.49 -25.10
CA VAL A 116 -19.15 -11.35 -25.99
C VAL A 116 -18.47 -10.27 -25.18
N THR A 117 -17.40 -9.74 -25.71
CA THR A 117 -16.59 -8.72 -25.03
C THR A 117 -16.38 -7.49 -25.89
N ALA A 118 -16.05 -6.38 -25.24
CA ALA A 118 -15.36 -5.23 -25.79
C ALA A 118 -13.96 -5.15 -25.20
N GLU A 119 -13.05 -4.44 -25.86
CA GLU A 119 -11.66 -4.27 -25.45
C GLU A 119 -11.44 -2.83 -24.99
N ILE A 120 -10.91 -2.63 -23.78
CA ILE A 120 -10.40 -1.34 -23.31
C ILE A 120 -8.88 -1.41 -23.24
N LYS A 121 -8.20 -0.63 -24.08
CA LYS A 121 -6.78 -0.39 -23.97
C LYS A 121 -6.55 0.81 -23.05
N LEU A 122 -5.66 0.66 -22.09
CA LEU A 122 -5.32 1.72 -21.13
C LEU A 122 -3.98 2.36 -21.50
N ASP A 123 -4.01 3.63 -21.87
CA ASP A 123 -2.83 4.47 -22.07
C ASP A 123 -2.82 5.53 -20.97
N VAL A 124 -2.45 5.11 -19.77
CA VAL A 124 -2.54 5.91 -18.53
C VAL A 124 -1.18 6.00 -17.86
N ASN A 125 -0.85 7.18 -17.39
CA ASN A 125 0.38 7.42 -16.64
C ASN A 125 0.05 8.01 -15.24
N PRO A 126 0.65 7.47 -14.14
CA PRO A 126 1.59 6.35 -14.08
C PRO A 126 0.92 4.99 -14.32
N ASN A 127 1.61 4.10 -15.00
CA ASN A 127 1.10 2.77 -15.38
C ASN A 127 0.92 1.78 -14.21
N ARG A 128 1.39 2.12 -13.01
CA ARG A 128 1.19 1.35 -11.78
C ARG A 128 -0.15 1.64 -11.08
N ALA A 129 -0.97 2.53 -11.63
CA ALA A 129 -2.27 2.85 -11.07
C ALA A 129 -3.20 1.63 -11.10
N ALA A 130 -4.00 1.48 -10.05
CA ALA A 130 -5.04 0.47 -9.97
C ALA A 130 -6.20 0.80 -10.91
N VAL A 131 -6.80 -0.23 -11.47
CA VAL A 131 -7.94 -0.14 -12.36
C VAL A 131 -9.10 -0.90 -11.75
N LEU A 132 -10.23 -0.21 -11.58
CA LEU A 132 -11.48 -0.83 -11.20
C LEU A 132 -12.50 -0.63 -12.32
N VAL A 133 -13.33 -1.64 -12.54
CA VAL A 133 -14.47 -1.57 -13.46
C VAL A 133 -15.72 -1.99 -12.68
N ASP A 134 -16.74 -1.15 -12.70
CA ASP A 134 -17.99 -1.35 -11.96
C ASP A 134 -17.73 -1.66 -10.46
N GLY A 135 -16.73 -0.98 -9.87
CA GLY A 135 -16.30 -1.16 -8.47
C GLY A 135 -15.42 -2.38 -8.20
N VAL A 136 -15.23 -3.28 -9.17
CA VAL A 136 -14.39 -4.47 -9.02
C VAL A 136 -12.95 -4.16 -9.43
N PHE A 137 -11.98 -4.47 -8.57
CA PHE A 137 -10.57 -4.38 -8.92
C PHE A 137 -10.21 -5.42 -9.97
N ILE A 138 -9.69 -4.96 -11.10
CA ILE A 138 -9.33 -5.82 -12.23
C ILE A 138 -7.83 -6.07 -12.31
N GLY A 139 -7.02 -5.08 -11.96
CA GLY A 139 -5.56 -5.14 -12.06
C GLY A 139 -4.95 -3.74 -12.11
N HIS A 140 -3.77 -3.63 -12.68
CA HIS A 140 -3.03 -2.37 -12.85
C HIS A 140 -2.94 -1.99 -14.31
N VAL A 141 -2.84 -0.69 -14.60
CA VAL A 141 -2.72 -0.17 -15.97
C VAL A 141 -1.64 -0.91 -16.79
N ALA A 142 -0.49 -1.24 -16.18
CA ALA A 142 0.61 -1.94 -16.86
C ALA A 142 0.22 -3.33 -17.39
N GLU A 143 -0.82 -3.95 -16.86
CA GLU A 143 -1.31 -5.25 -17.32
C GLU A 143 -2.12 -5.14 -18.62
N PHE A 144 -2.71 -3.96 -18.87
CA PHE A 144 -3.61 -3.68 -20.00
C PHE A 144 -3.02 -2.69 -21.00
N ASN A 145 -1.77 -2.26 -20.80
CA ASN A 145 -1.03 -1.40 -21.69
C ASN A 145 0.00 -2.21 -22.49
N GLY A 146 -0.01 -2.09 -23.82
CA GLY A 146 0.94 -2.75 -24.69
C GLY A 146 0.29 -3.52 -25.84
N ILE A 147 1.14 -4.15 -26.66
CA ILE A 147 0.70 -4.94 -27.81
C ILE A 147 0.05 -6.23 -27.34
N GLY A 148 -1.19 -6.50 -27.76
CA GLY A 148 -1.94 -7.70 -27.40
C GLY A 148 -2.46 -7.71 -25.95
N LYS A 149 -2.35 -6.59 -25.24
CA LYS A 149 -2.86 -6.42 -23.88
C LYS A 149 -4.03 -5.45 -23.91
N ALA A 150 -5.20 -5.93 -23.57
CA ALA A 150 -6.39 -5.11 -23.40
C ALA A 150 -7.23 -5.69 -22.27
N LEU A 151 -7.97 -4.85 -21.60
CA LEU A 151 -8.96 -5.25 -20.63
C LEU A 151 -10.22 -5.69 -21.38
N LEU A 152 -10.62 -6.95 -21.20
CA LEU A 152 -11.86 -7.48 -21.77
C LEU A 152 -13.00 -7.23 -20.79
N VAL A 153 -14.05 -6.56 -21.26
CA VAL A 153 -15.25 -6.25 -20.49
C VAL A 153 -16.51 -6.63 -21.26
N ALA A 154 -17.61 -6.85 -20.56
CA ALA A 154 -18.90 -7.01 -21.20
C ALA A 154 -19.32 -5.70 -21.90
N PRO A 155 -20.02 -5.75 -23.03
CA PRO A 155 -20.60 -4.57 -23.68
C PRO A 155 -21.59 -3.83 -22.77
N GLY A 156 -21.90 -2.58 -23.12
CA GLY A 156 -22.77 -1.68 -22.38
C GLY A 156 -22.00 -0.63 -21.58
N LYS A 157 -22.70 0.08 -20.71
CA LYS A 157 -22.08 1.07 -19.83
C LYS A 157 -21.18 0.42 -18.81
N ARG A 158 -19.96 0.93 -18.68
CA ARG A 158 -18.96 0.51 -17.70
C ARG A 158 -18.44 1.75 -16.98
N HIS A 159 -18.42 1.69 -15.66
CA HIS A 159 -17.80 2.72 -14.82
C HIS A 159 -16.35 2.33 -14.58
N VAL A 160 -15.40 3.15 -15.05
CA VAL A 160 -13.97 2.90 -14.93
C VAL A 160 -13.37 3.88 -13.93
N ILE A 161 -12.69 3.35 -12.91
CA ILE A 161 -11.98 4.12 -11.90
C ILE A 161 -10.50 3.77 -11.99
N ILE A 162 -9.65 4.80 -12.03
CA ILE A 162 -8.19 4.65 -12.01
C ILE A 162 -7.64 5.44 -10.83
N THR A 163 -6.98 4.76 -9.92
CA THR A 163 -6.52 5.36 -8.67
C THR A 163 -5.08 4.98 -8.34
N LEU A 164 -4.36 5.93 -7.72
CA LEU A 164 -3.00 5.74 -7.24
C LEU A 164 -2.74 6.65 -6.04
N PRO A 165 -2.14 6.16 -4.93
CA PRO A 165 -1.78 7.00 -3.79
C PRO A 165 -0.92 8.21 -4.20
N GLY A 166 -1.32 9.40 -3.73
CA GLY A 166 -0.67 10.68 -4.07
C GLY A 166 -1.10 11.28 -5.40
N TYR A 167 -2.13 10.73 -6.04
CA TYR A 167 -2.75 11.26 -7.25
C TYR A 167 -4.26 11.40 -7.06
N GLN A 168 -4.86 12.29 -7.84
CA GLN A 168 -6.31 12.40 -7.93
C GLN A 168 -6.87 11.16 -8.61
N THR A 169 -7.95 10.62 -8.07
CA THR A 169 -8.67 9.51 -8.70
C THR A 169 -9.32 10.00 -10.00
N PHE A 170 -9.12 9.24 -11.06
CA PHE A 170 -9.79 9.47 -12.35
C PHE A 170 -10.97 8.51 -12.48
N GLU A 171 -12.13 9.04 -12.81
CA GLU A 171 -13.37 8.29 -12.99
C GLU A 171 -14.02 8.67 -14.32
N THR A 172 -14.55 7.68 -15.03
CA THR A 172 -15.26 7.90 -16.28
C THR A 172 -16.23 6.77 -16.59
N ASP A 173 -17.34 7.10 -17.24
CA ASP A 173 -18.25 6.13 -17.81
C ASP A 173 -17.92 5.94 -19.30
N VAL A 174 -17.87 4.70 -19.75
CA VAL A 174 -17.69 4.33 -21.15
C VAL A 174 -18.85 3.45 -21.58
N ASP A 175 -19.42 3.74 -22.76
CA ASP A 175 -20.48 2.92 -23.37
C ASP A 175 -19.89 2.14 -24.54
N LEU A 176 -19.90 0.82 -24.45
CA LEU A 176 -19.17 -0.08 -25.34
C LEU A 176 -20.12 -1.03 -26.06
N VAL A 177 -19.96 -1.13 -27.37
CA VAL A 177 -20.66 -2.16 -28.14
C VAL A 177 -19.80 -3.43 -28.29
N ALA A 178 -20.44 -4.52 -28.62
CA ALA A 178 -19.77 -5.81 -28.82
C ALA A 178 -18.60 -5.72 -29.83
N ASN A 179 -17.47 -6.33 -29.49
CA ASN A 179 -16.22 -6.35 -30.26
C ASN A 179 -15.59 -4.96 -30.51
N GLN A 180 -16.05 -3.92 -29.81
CA GLN A 180 -15.46 -2.61 -29.88
C GLN A 180 -14.06 -2.59 -29.25
N LYS A 181 -13.14 -1.86 -29.89
CA LYS A 181 -11.83 -1.51 -29.31
C LYS A 181 -11.86 -0.05 -28.91
N PHE A 182 -11.73 0.22 -27.64
CA PHE A 182 -11.71 1.55 -27.07
C PHE A 182 -10.35 1.81 -26.41
N THR A 183 -9.81 3.02 -26.59
CA THR A 183 -8.58 3.42 -25.91
C THR A 183 -8.90 4.53 -24.93
N LEU A 184 -8.69 4.27 -23.64
CA LEU A 184 -8.77 5.27 -22.60
C LEU A 184 -7.37 5.84 -22.37
N LYS A 185 -7.23 7.14 -22.64
CA LYS A 185 -5.96 7.86 -22.50
C LYS A 185 -6.10 8.99 -21.51
N THR A 186 -5.25 8.98 -20.46
CA THR A 186 -5.20 10.05 -19.46
C THR A 186 -3.89 10.03 -18.69
N ASP A 187 -3.50 11.17 -18.12
CA ASP A 187 -2.44 11.29 -17.15
C ASP A 187 -3.05 11.64 -15.79
N LEU A 188 -2.74 10.87 -14.76
CA LEU A 188 -3.22 11.16 -13.40
C LEU A 188 -2.52 12.42 -12.87
N VAL A 189 -3.29 13.30 -12.27
CA VAL A 189 -2.79 14.54 -11.67
C VAL A 189 -2.26 14.26 -10.27
N LYS A 190 -1.03 14.70 -9.97
CA LYS A 190 -0.46 14.62 -8.62
C LYS A 190 -1.22 15.56 -7.67
N GLY A 191 -1.36 15.12 -6.43
CA GLY A 191 -1.99 15.92 -5.37
C GLY A 191 -3.50 15.67 -5.31
N GLY A 192 -3.94 15.27 -4.17
CA GLY A 192 -5.32 15.01 -3.81
C GLY A 192 -5.35 14.05 -2.62
N PRO A 193 -6.37 14.11 -1.75
CA PRO A 193 -6.59 13.03 -0.82
C PRO A 193 -6.75 11.74 -1.64
N ALA A 194 -6.10 10.66 -1.20
CA ALA A 194 -6.45 9.35 -1.70
C ALA A 194 -7.93 9.15 -1.37
N THR A 195 -8.80 9.29 -2.35
CA THR A 195 -10.23 9.06 -2.14
C THR A 195 -10.36 7.57 -1.89
N GLY A 196 -10.74 7.21 -0.66
CA GLY A 196 -11.04 5.83 -0.32
C GLY A 196 -12.15 5.35 -1.27
N ILE A 197 -11.87 4.32 -2.04
CA ILE A 197 -12.90 3.66 -2.85
C ILE A 197 -13.66 2.80 -1.86
N ALA A 198 -14.91 3.19 -1.59
CA ALA A 198 -15.81 2.38 -0.79
C ALA A 198 -15.89 0.96 -1.40
N PRO A 199 -15.95 -0.08 -0.57
CA PRO A 199 -16.23 -1.42 -1.09
C PRO A 199 -17.57 -1.40 -1.83
N PRO A 200 -17.74 -2.22 -2.88
CA PRO A 200 -19.03 -2.36 -3.56
C PRO A 200 -20.09 -2.75 -2.51
N PRO A 201 -21.34 -2.29 -2.65
CA PRO A 201 -22.44 -2.72 -1.79
C PRO A 201 -22.58 -4.24 -1.90
N GLU A 202 -22.82 -4.89 -0.75
CA GLU A 202 -23.09 -6.34 -0.65
C GLU A 202 -24.35 -6.75 -1.41
#